data_9ef03a346b5f3bb981bf87524505980a
#
_entry.id   9ef03a346b5f3bb981bf87524505980a
#
_cell.length_a   1.000
_cell.length_b   1.000
_cell.length_c   1.000
_cell.angle_alpha   90.00
_cell.angle_beta   90.00
_cell.angle_gamma   90.00
#
_symmetry.space_group_name_H-M   'P 1'
#
loop_
_entity.id
_entity.type
_entity.pdbx_description
1 polymer ?
#
loop_
_entity_poly.entity_id
_entity_poly.type
_entity_poly.pdbx_seq_one_letter_code
_entity_poly.pdbx_strand_id
1 'polypeptide(L)'
;MNEKLKEIVDAGLRQIECAANNERLNEIRVALLGKKGELTQVLKSLKDVAPEERPKVGQLVNEARERLEEILNKKRAEFEKKLLEAKLAGETIDVTLPAKKPMIGHRHPNTIALDEVKRIFIGMGYSVVEGPEIEFDYYNFEALNIPENHPAKDEQDTFYINDKLLLRTQTSSVQVHVMENKKPPIRIIAPGRVFRSDEVDATHSPSFHQVEGLVIDKNVTFADLKGTLAEFAKEVFGEETKVKFRPHHFPFTEPSAEMDVSCFKCKGKGCRFCKNEGWIEILGCGMVHPHVLEMSGIDPEEYQGFAFGMGLERIALLKYEVDDMRLLYENDVRFLRQF
;
A
#
# COMPACT_ATOMS: atom_id res chain seq x y z
N MET A 1 -6.43 50.70 -61.95
CA MET A 1 -6.69 49.66 -60.95
C MET A 1 -5.54 49.52 -59.96
N ASN A 2 -4.31 49.56 -60.38
CA ASN A 2 -3.14 49.49 -59.47
C ASN A 2 -3.04 50.63 -58.43
N GLU A 3 -3.44 51.84 -58.77
CA GLU A 3 -3.47 53.03 -57.82
C GLU A 3 -4.54 52.76 -56.74
N LYS A 4 -5.72 52.29 -57.09
CA LYS A 4 -6.81 52.04 -56.15
C LYS A 4 -6.45 50.87 -55.20
N LEU A 5 -5.73 49.84 -55.66
CA LEU A 5 -5.22 48.77 -54.84
C LEU A 5 -4.17 49.27 -53.84
N LYS A 6 -3.26 50.13 -54.29
CA LYS A 6 -2.27 50.77 -53.38
C LYS A 6 -2.93 51.61 -52.31
N GLU A 7 -3.91 52.44 -52.66
CA GLU A 7 -4.66 53.21 -51.70
C GLU A 7 -5.36 52.41 -50.62
N ILE A 8 -6.00 51.28 -51.02
CA ILE A 8 -6.67 50.36 -50.07
C ILE A 8 -5.63 49.72 -49.13
N VAL A 9 -4.48 49.27 -49.66
CA VAL A 9 -3.42 48.68 -48.84
C VAL A 9 -2.84 49.68 -47.88
N ASP A 10 -2.50 50.88 -48.33
CA ASP A 10 -1.90 51.93 -47.49
C ASP A 10 -2.89 52.44 -46.43
N ALA A 11 -4.18 52.57 -46.76
CA ALA A 11 -5.21 52.88 -45.79
C ALA A 11 -5.40 51.75 -44.77
N GLY A 12 -5.41 50.50 -45.24
CA GLY A 12 -5.49 49.31 -44.38
C GLY A 12 -4.32 49.19 -43.39
N LEU A 13 -3.09 49.44 -43.87
CA LEU A 13 -1.90 49.45 -43.03
C LEU A 13 -1.99 50.49 -41.92
N ARG A 14 -2.40 51.71 -42.26
CA ARG A 14 -2.59 52.81 -41.28
C ARG A 14 -3.67 52.45 -40.25
N GLN A 15 -4.79 51.84 -40.68
CA GLN A 15 -5.84 51.38 -39.74
C GLN A 15 -5.35 50.29 -38.79
N ILE A 16 -4.55 49.31 -39.29
CA ILE A 16 -3.96 48.26 -38.48
C ILE A 16 -2.99 48.83 -37.45
N GLU A 17 -2.14 49.76 -37.85
CA GLU A 17 -1.19 50.43 -36.92
C GLU A 17 -1.90 51.20 -35.82
N CYS A 18 -3.00 51.89 -36.14
CA CYS A 18 -3.81 52.67 -35.22
C CYS A 18 -4.82 51.86 -34.41
N ALA A 19 -4.90 50.53 -34.62
CA ALA A 19 -5.82 49.66 -33.87
C ALA A 19 -5.46 49.68 -32.37
N ALA A 20 -6.44 49.92 -31.51
CA ALA A 20 -6.26 50.05 -30.07
C ALA A 20 -6.37 48.68 -29.34
N ASN A 21 -7.08 47.69 -29.91
CA ASN A 21 -7.34 46.40 -29.33
C ASN A 21 -7.64 45.32 -30.38
N ASN A 22 -7.72 44.04 -29.94
CA ASN A 22 -8.02 42.90 -30.81
C ASN A 22 -9.41 42.98 -31.48
N GLU A 23 -10.41 43.59 -30.83
CA GLU A 23 -11.76 43.74 -31.40
C GLU A 23 -11.69 44.66 -32.62
N ARG A 24 -11.05 45.81 -32.46
CA ARG A 24 -10.86 46.77 -33.57
C ARG A 24 -10.03 46.16 -34.70
N LEU A 25 -9.00 45.38 -34.36
CA LEU A 25 -8.18 44.69 -35.36
C LEU A 25 -9.00 43.67 -36.18
N ASN A 26 -9.93 42.97 -35.52
CA ASN A 26 -10.83 42.02 -36.19
C ASN A 26 -11.85 42.77 -37.09
N GLU A 27 -12.37 43.90 -36.66
CA GLU A 27 -13.24 44.74 -37.51
C GLU A 27 -12.51 45.17 -38.78
N ILE A 28 -11.28 45.64 -38.68
CA ILE A 28 -10.43 46.04 -39.82
C ILE A 28 -10.19 44.86 -40.74
N ARG A 29 -9.90 43.67 -40.18
CA ARG A 29 -9.74 42.45 -40.94
C ARG A 29 -10.98 42.10 -41.76
N VAL A 30 -12.14 42.18 -41.14
CA VAL A 30 -13.43 41.92 -41.83
C VAL A 30 -13.72 42.96 -42.91
N ALA A 31 -13.43 44.24 -42.66
CA ALA A 31 -13.63 45.31 -43.61
C ALA A 31 -12.69 45.19 -44.86
N LEU A 32 -11.46 44.73 -44.64
CA LEU A 32 -10.48 44.61 -45.74
C LEU A 32 -10.58 43.26 -46.46
N LEU A 33 -10.62 42.15 -45.69
CA LEU A 33 -10.44 40.79 -46.17
C LEU A 33 -11.72 39.91 -46.13
N GLY A 34 -12.79 40.40 -45.53
CA GLY A 34 -14.07 39.68 -45.40
C GLY A 34 -14.75 39.42 -46.76
N LYS A 35 -15.81 38.63 -46.75
CA LYS A 35 -16.58 38.26 -47.96
C LYS A 35 -17.10 39.48 -48.76
N LYS A 36 -17.33 40.60 -48.09
CA LYS A 36 -17.72 41.90 -48.66
C LYS A 36 -16.63 42.96 -48.50
N GLY A 37 -15.42 42.54 -48.10
CA GLY A 37 -14.29 43.45 -47.86
C GLY A 37 -13.76 44.11 -49.12
N GLU A 38 -13.06 45.23 -48.93
CA GLU A 38 -12.58 46.09 -50.03
C GLU A 38 -11.70 45.31 -51.03
N LEU A 39 -10.76 44.49 -50.55
CA LEU A 39 -9.92 43.64 -51.44
C LEU A 39 -10.74 42.55 -52.17
N THR A 40 -11.78 42.03 -51.52
CA THR A 40 -12.65 41.05 -52.16
C THR A 40 -13.51 41.69 -53.24
N GLN A 41 -13.90 42.97 -53.06
CA GLN A 41 -14.58 43.73 -54.10
C GLN A 41 -13.69 44.01 -55.31
N VAL A 42 -12.40 44.36 -55.10
CA VAL A 42 -11.43 44.51 -56.15
C VAL A 42 -11.25 43.22 -56.95
N LEU A 43 -11.19 42.06 -56.30
CA LEU A 43 -11.17 40.74 -56.96
C LEU A 43 -12.42 40.48 -57.79
N LYS A 44 -13.59 40.89 -57.32
CA LYS A 44 -14.85 40.74 -58.13
C LYS A 44 -14.87 41.68 -59.32
N SER A 45 -14.30 42.86 -59.29
CA SER A 45 -14.22 43.78 -60.40
C SER A 45 -13.16 43.39 -61.46
N LEU A 46 -12.37 42.35 -61.24
CA LEU A 46 -11.49 41.74 -62.23
C LEU A 46 -12.25 41.25 -63.47
N LYS A 47 -13.57 41.02 -63.36
CA LYS A 47 -14.41 40.62 -64.50
C LYS A 47 -14.48 41.71 -65.59
N ASP A 48 -14.29 42.95 -65.18
CA ASP A 48 -14.38 44.13 -66.07
C ASP A 48 -13.04 44.54 -66.71
N VAL A 49 -11.97 43.77 -66.42
CA VAL A 49 -10.58 44.01 -66.94
C VAL A 49 -10.31 43.13 -68.16
N ALA A 50 -9.47 43.62 -69.08
CA ALA A 50 -9.03 42.89 -70.25
C ALA A 50 -8.43 41.49 -69.90
N PRO A 51 -8.73 40.42 -70.65
CA PRO A 51 -8.31 39.04 -70.28
C PRO A 51 -6.83 38.88 -70.08
N GLU A 52 -6.00 39.62 -70.76
CA GLU A 52 -4.51 39.55 -70.72
C GLU A 52 -3.93 40.15 -69.44
N GLU A 53 -4.61 41.08 -68.77
CA GLU A 53 -4.16 41.72 -67.55
C GLU A 53 -4.69 41.08 -66.25
N ARG A 54 -5.73 40.23 -66.35
CA ARG A 54 -6.36 39.56 -65.18
C ARG A 54 -5.39 38.80 -64.31
N PRO A 55 -4.46 38.00 -64.91
CA PRO A 55 -3.51 37.23 -64.07
C PRO A 55 -2.58 38.14 -63.23
N LYS A 56 -2.08 39.21 -63.86
CA LYS A 56 -1.17 40.17 -63.21
C LYS A 56 -1.85 40.90 -62.04
N VAL A 57 -3.08 41.35 -62.25
CA VAL A 57 -3.82 42.05 -61.21
C VAL A 57 -4.25 41.08 -60.11
N GLY A 58 -4.61 39.83 -60.44
CA GLY A 58 -4.93 38.80 -59.47
C GLY A 58 -3.75 38.47 -58.55
N GLN A 59 -2.54 38.38 -59.13
CA GLN A 59 -1.31 38.16 -58.35
C GLN A 59 -1.05 39.33 -57.41
N LEU A 60 -1.15 40.56 -57.85
CA LEU A 60 -0.95 41.76 -57.00
C LEU A 60 -1.96 41.83 -55.85
N VAL A 61 -3.22 41.44 -56.08
CA VAL A 61 -4.22 41.43 -55.00
C VAL A 61 -3.93 40.33 -53.99
N ASN A 62 -3.44 39.14 -54.42
CA ASN A 62 -3.03 38.09 -53.52
C ASN A 62 -1.81 38.47 -52.70
N GLU A 63 -0.79 39.08 -53.30
CA GLU A 63 0.38 39.61 -52.57
C GLU A 63 -0.03 40.69 -51.53
N ALA A 64 -0.93 41.59 -51.94
CA ALA A 64 -1.48 42.61 -51.03
C ALA A 64 -2.25 41.97 -49.84
N ARG A 65 -3.02 40.93 -50.12
CA ARG A 65 -3.75 40.18 -49.10
C ARG A 65 -2.80 39.49 -48.13
N GLU A 66 -1.81 38.74 -48.63
CA GLU A 66 -0.81 38.08 -47.79
C GLU A 66 -0.06 39.06 -46.88
N ARG A 67 0.35 40.21 -47.46
CA ARG A 67 1.02 41.26 -46.70
C ARG A 67 0.15 41.83 -45.58
N LEU A 68 -1.14 42.08 -45.84
CA LEU A 68 -2.07 42.57 -44.81
C LEU A 68 -2.37 41.50 -43.75
N GLU A 69 -2.53 40.23 -44.14
CA GLU A 69 -2.72 39.14 -43.22
C GLU A 69 -1.49 38.93 -42.28
N GLU A 70 -0.27 39.06 -42.83
CA GLU A 70 0.96 38.98 -42.04
C GLU A 70 1.03 40.05 -40.97
N ILE A 71 0.74 41.33 -41.36
CA ILE A 71 0.80 42.47 -40.45
C ILE A 71 -0.32 42.39 -39.39
N LEU A 72 -1.53 41.95 -39.79
CA LEU A 72 -2.64 41.70 -38.87
C LEU A 72 -2.29 40.63 -37.83
N ASN A 73 -1.68 39.52 -38.25
CA ASN A 73 -1.26 38.46 -37.36
C ASN A 73 -0.14 38.92 -36.39
N LYS A 74 0.81 39.70 -36.90
CA LYS A 74 1.88 40.27 -36.07
C LYS A 74 1.31 41.19 -35.00
N LYS A 75 0.39 42.10 -35.40
CA LYS A 75 -0.24 43.05 -34.46
C LYS A 75 -1.12 42.33 -33.41
N ARG A 76 -1.82 41.27 -33.82
CA ARG A 76 -2.60 40.41 -32.94
C ARG A 76 -1.71 39.73 -31.90
N ALA A 77 -0.60 39.16 -32.31
CA ALA A 77 0.37 38.55 -31.40
C ALA A 77 0.95 39.57 -30.39
N GLU A 78 1.18 40.82 -30.84
CA GLU A 78 1.61 41.89 -29.93
C GLU A 78 0.56 42.21 -28.86
N PHE A 79 -0.73 42.28 -29.24
CA PHE A 79 -1.81 42.50 -28.28
C PHE A 79 -1.99 41.32 -27.32
N GLU A 80 -1.93 40.08 -27.81
CA GLU A 80 -2.03 38.91 -26.99
C GLU A 80 -0.86 38.83 -25.99
N LYS A 81 0.36 39.16 -26.44
CA LYS A 81 1.54 39.26 -25.58
C LYS A 81 1.37 40.30 -24.48
N LYS A 82 0.94 41.53 -24.84
CA LYS A 82 0.69 42.61 -23.86
C LYS A 82 -0.40 42.22 -22.84
N LEU A 83 -1.45 41.56 -23.29
CA LEU A 83 -2.53 41.09 -22.42
C LEU A 83 -2.02 40.07 -21.44
N LEU A 84 -1.19 39.11 -21.92
CA LEU A 84 -0.57 38.10 -21.10
C LEU A 84 0.38 38.71 -20.07
N GLU A 85 1.24 39.62 -20.50
CA GLU A 85 2.18 40.37 -19.62
C GLU A 85 1.42 41.15 -18.54
N ALA A 86 0.33 41.84 -18.90
CA ALA A 86 -0.51 42.56 -17.95
C ALA A 86 -1.19 41.60 -16.94
N LYS A 87 -1.65 40.45 -17.41
CA LYS A 87 -2.23 39.42 -16.55
C LYS A 87 -1.18 38.86 -15.58
N LEU A 88 -0.01 38.47 -16.07
CA LEU A 88 1.09 37.98 -15.27
C LEU A 88 1.60 39.01 -14.26
N ALA A 89 1.65 40.27 -14.62
CA ALA A 89 2.02 41.35 -13.71
C ALA A 89 1.01 41.56 -12.57
N GLY A 90 -0.26 41.21 -12.79
CA GLY A 90 -1.31 41.26 -11.78
C GLY A 90 -1.35 40.03 -10.88
N GLU A 91 -0.75 38.90 -11.28
CA GLU A 91 -0.69 37.68 -10.53
C GLU A 91 0.53 37.72 -9.59
N THR A 92 0.31 38.04 -8.31
CA THR A 92 1.35 38.00 -7.27
C THR A 92 1.17 36.74 -6.44
N ILE A 93 2.18 35.89 -6.44
CA ILE A 93 2.26 34.71 -5.54
C ILE A 93 3.21 35.08 -4.41
N ASP A 94 2.70 35.01 -3.18
CA ASP A 94 3.55 35.17 -2.00
C ASP A 94 4.39 33.92 -1.79
N VAL A 95 5.64 33.94 -2.24
CA VAL A 95 6.59 32.83 -2.11
C VAL A 95 7.10 32.63 -0.68
N THR A 96 6.76 33.53 0.26
CA THR A 96 7.13 33.36 1.67
C THR A 96 6.14 32.50 2.43
N LEU A 97 4.94 32.25 1.88
CA LEU A 97 3.98 31.35 2.47
C LEU A 97 4.54 29.92 2.48
N PRO A 98 4.51 29.23 3.65
CA PRO A 98 4.98 27.87 3.71
C PRO A 98 4.11 26.96 2.83
N ALA A 99 4.76 26.08 2.07
CA ALA A 99 4.05 25.08 1.28
C ALA A 99 3.20 24.16 2.20
N LYS A 100 2.01 23.78 1.75
CA LYS A 100 1.22 22.73 2.41
C LYS A 100 2.05 21.45 2.38
N LYS A 101 2.60 21.05 3.52
CA LYS A 101 3.29 19.75 3.64
C LYS A 101 2.26 18.65 3.45
N PRO A 102 2.48 17.72 2.51
CA PRO A 102 1.63 16.54 2.43
C PRO A 102 1.72 15.76 3.75
N MET A 103 0.59 15.30 4.26
CA MET A 103 0.59 14.38 5.41
C MET A 103 1.19 13.06 4.94
N ILE A 104 2.34 12.70 5.49
CA ILE A 104 2.95 11.40 5.26
C ILE A 104 2.18 10.40 6.12
N GLY A 105 1.68 9.34 5.50
CA GLY A 105 1.04 8.24 6.21
C GLY A 105 2.08 7.43 6.99
N HIS A 106 1.63 6.78 8.07
CA HIS A 106 2.43 5.89 8.89
C HIS A 106 1.86 4.47 8.82
N ARG A 107 2.72 3.47 9.05
CA ARG A 107 2.27 2.08 9.13
C ARG A 107 1.58 1.84 10.47
N HIS A 108 0.56 0.99 10.46
CA HIS A 108 -0.10 0.53 11.68
C HIS A 108 0.90 -0.22 12.58
N PRO A 109 0.86 -0.09 13.93
CA PRO A 109 1.79 -0.77 14.84
C PRO A 109 1.84 -2.30 14.66
N ASN A 110 0.72 -2.97 14.39
CA ASN A 110 0.71 -4.39 14.06
C ASN A 110 1.52 -4.69 12.78
N THR A 111 1.41 -3.83 11.76
CA THR A 111 2.19 -4.00 10.52
C THR A 111 3.68 -3.85 10.78
N ILE A 112 4.07 -2.87 11.61
CA ILE A 112 5.47 -2.66 11.96
C ILE A 112 6.02 -3.87 12.72
N ALA A 113 5.26 -4.37 13.72
CA ALA A 113 5.63 -5.57 14.46
C ALA A 113 5.72 -6.81 13.58
N LEU A 114 4.77 -7.00 12.64
CA LEU A 114 4.78 -8.11 11.70
C LEU A 114 6.00 -8.07 10.76
N ASP A 115 6.31 -6.90 10.21
CA ASP A 115 7.46 -6.73 9.32
C ASP A 115 8.78 -7.06 10.05
N GLU A 116 8.87 -6.70 11.32
CA GLU A 116 10.02 -7.02 12.15
C GLU A 116 10.14 -8.52 12.43
N VAL A 117 9.05 -9.18 12.85
CA VAL A 117 9.01 -10.63 13.05
C VAL A 117 9.39 -11.37 11.76
N LYS A 118 8.80 -10.96 10.61
CA LYS A 118 9.17 -11.51 9.31
C LYS A 118 10.67 -11.34 9.01
N ARG A 119 11.21 -10.14 9.22
CA ARG A 119 12.65 -9.85 9.00
C ARG A 119 13.55 -10.76 9.81
N ILE A 120 13.22 -10.96 11.09
CA ILE A 120 14.02 -11.82 11.99
C ILE A 120 14.02 -13.27 11.48
N PHE A 121 12.85 -13.86 11.24
CA PHE A 121 12.76 -15.25 10.78
C PHE A 121 13.33 -15.46 9.38
N ILE A 122 13.16 -14.51 8.46
CA ILE A 122 13.82 -14.55 7.14
C ILE A 122 15.35 -14.57 7.31
N GLY A 123 15.87 -13.75 8.24
CA GLY A 123 17.30 -13.76 8.60
C GLY A 123 17.80 -15.12 9.14
N MET A 124 16.92 -15.87 9.80
CA MET A 124 17.17 -17.25 10.28
C MET A 124 16.94 -18.32 9.21
N GLY A 125 16.60 -17.93 7.95
CA GLY A 125 16.41 -18.86 6.83
C GLY A 125 14.99 -19.41 6.70
N TYR A 126 13.99 -18.79 7.31
CA TYR A 126 12.58 -19.15 7.13
C TYR A 126 11.98 -18.50 5.89
N SER A 127 11.08 -19.22 5.21
CA SER A 127 10.24 -18.68 4.16
C SER A 127 8.88 -18.24 4.73
N VAL A 128 8.32 -17.14 4.23
CA VAL A 128 6.98 -16.69 4.62
C VAL A 128 5.95 -17.36 3.71
N VAL A 129 4.93 -17.96 4.28
CA VAL A 129 3.84 -18.61 3.55
C VAL A 129 2.50 -18.10 4.08
N GLU A 130 1.57 -17.85 3.17
CA GLU A 130 0.20 -17.42 3.49
C GLU A 130 -0.79 -18.53 3.14
N GLY A 131 -1.95 -18.53 3.79
CA GLY A 131 -3.02 -19.49 3.54
C GLY A 131 -4.41 -18.83 3.70
N PRO A 132 -5.48 -19.57 3.36
CA PRO A 132 -6.85 -19.05 3.38
C PRO A 132 -7.32 -18.75 4.81
N GLU A 133 -8.16 -17.71 4.98
CA GLU A 133 -8.82 -17.40 6.27
C GLU A 133 -10.05 -18.27 6.51
N ILE A 134 -10.72 -18.70 5.44
CA ILE A 134 -11.82 -19.68 5.48
C ILE A 134 -11.22 -21.04 5.22
N GLU A 135 -11.40 -21.96 6.17
CA GLU A 135 -10.72 -23.25 6.16
C GLU A 135 -11.69 -24.40 6.36
N PHE A 136 -11.32 -25.57 5.89
CA PHE A 136 -12.02 -26.79 6.24
C PHE A 136 -11.69 -27.24 7.67
N ASP A 137 -12.68 -27.83 8.36
CA ASP A 137 -12.52 -28.40 9.70
C ASP A 137 -11.33 -29.39 9.76
N TYR A 138 -11.13 -30.18 8.71
CA TYR A 138 -10.00 -31.07 8.54
C TYR A 138 -8.65 -30.40 8.79
N TYR A 139 -8.36 -29.27 8.11
CA TYR A 139 -7.09 -28.56 8.22
C TYR A 139 -6.93 -27.79 9.53
N ASN A 140 -8.03 -27.32 10.10
CA ASN A 140 -8.00 -26.54 11.34
C ASN A 140 -7.94 -27.43 12.59
N PHE A 141 -8.39 -28.69 12.50
CA PHE A 141 -8.51 -29.58 13.65
C PHE A 141 -8.00 -31.01 13.38
N GLU A 142 -8.62 -31.79 12.49
CA GLU A 142 -8.35 -33.21 12.34
C GLU A 142 -6.89 -33.52 11.99
N ALA A 143 -6.35 -32.85 10.96
CA ALA A 143 -4.95 -33.00 10.55
C ALA A 143 -3.94 -32.47 11.60
N LEU A 144 -4.41 -31.76 12.61
CA LEU A 144 -3.65 -31.26 13.75
C LEU A 144 -3.85 -32.14 15.01
N ASN A 145 -4.23 -33.40 14.85
CA ASN A 145 -4.46 -34.33 15.94
C ASN A 145 -5.59 -33.90 16.90
N ILE A 146 -6.61 -33.21 16.39
CA ILE A 146 -7.81 -32.78 17.11
C ILE A 146 -9.03 -33.40 16.41
N PRO A 147 -9.39 -34.69 16.70
CA PRO A 147 -10.52 -35.32 16.06
C PRO A 147 -11.86 -34.75 16.55
N GLU A 148 -12.96 -35.08 15.85
CA GLU A 148 -14.29 -34.49 16.04
C GLU A 148 -14.76 -34.45 17.51
N ASN A 149 -14.46 -35.51 18.28
CA ASN A 149 -14.89 -35.63 19.68
C ASN A 149 -13.78 -35.30 20.68
N HIS A 150 -12.76 -34.56 20.29
CA HIS A 150 -11.66 -34.19 21.18
C HIS A 150 -12.05 -33.02 22.10
N PRO A 151 -11.81 -33.08 23.42
CA PRO A 151 -12.20 -32.01 24.35
C PRO A 151 -11.61 -30.64 24.01
N ALA A 152 -10.41 -30.59 23.45
CA ALA A 152 -9.79 -29.32 23.03
C ALA A 152 -10.54 -28.62 21.89
N LYS A 153 -11.37 -29.32 21.12
CA LYS A 153 -12.23 -28.71 20.08
C LYS A 153 -13.44 -28.01 20.70
N ASP A 154 -14.00 -28.59 21.79
CA ASP A 154 -15.13 -28.02 22.51
C ASP A 154 -14.75 -26.78 23.30
N GLU A 155 -13.48 -26.62 23.66
CA GLU A 155 -12.94 -25.43 24.36
C GLU A 155 -12.64 -24.24 23.45
N GLN A 156 -12.69 -24.45 22.13
CA GLN A 156 -12.41 -23.40 21.15
C GLN A 156 -13.70 -22.80 20.63
N ASP A 157 -13.94 -21.55 20.98
CA ASP A 157 -15.03 -20.76 20.40
C ASP A 157 -14.72 -20.47 18.93
N THR A 158 -15.33 -21.24 18.03
CA THR A 158 -15.04 -21.24 16.59
C THR A 158 -16.22 -20.66 15.80
N PHE A 159 -15.94 -19.76 14.86
CA PHE A 159 -16.95 -19.27 13.91
C PHE A 159 -17.10 -20.26 12.74
N TYR A 160 -18.13 -21.10 12.79
CA TYR A 160 -18.50 -22.00 11.70
C TYR A 160 -19.35 -21.28 10.65
N ILE A 161 -19.02 -21.48 9.38
CA ILE A 161 -19.84 -21.06 8.23
C ILE A 161 -20.87 -22.14 7.91
N ASN A 162 -20.46 -23.40 8.01
CA ASN A 162 -21.30 -24.59 7.93
C ASN A 162 -20.56 -25.76 8.63
N ASP A 163 -21.14 -26.96 8.61
CA ASP A 163 -20.59 -28.16 9.30
C ASP A 163 -19.14 -28.51 8.91
N LYS A 164 -18.62 -27.97 7.81
CA LYS A 164 -17.27 -28.32 7.29
C LYS A 164 -16.35 -27.14 7.09
N LEU A 165 -16.90 -25.93 7.07
CA LEU A 165 -16.15 -24.70 6.81
C LEU A 165 -16.25 -23.77 8.01
N LEU A 166 -15.12 -23.20 8.37
CA LEU A 166 -14.98 -22.28 9.49
C LEU A 166 -14.03 -21.13 9.17
N LEU A 167 -14.04 -20.10 10.00
CA LEU A 167 -12.96 -19.13 10.06
C LEU A 167 -11.84 -19.71 10.91
N ARG A 168 -10.63 -19.82 10.35
CA ARG A 168 -9.49 -20.49 11.04
C ARG A 168 -9.23 -19.84 12.40
N THR A 169 -9.07 -20.70 13.41
CA THR A 169 -8.79 -20.29 14.79
C THR A 169 -7.30 -20.10 15.07
N GLN A 170 -6.45 -20.56 14.16
CA GLN A 170 -4.99 -20.56 14.21
C GLN A 170 -4.42 -20.60 12.78
N THR A 171 -3.16 -20.25 12.62
CA THR A 171 -2.48 -20.36 11.32
C THR A 171 -1.83 -21.73 11.10
N SER A 172 -2.00 -22.68 12.01
CA SER A 172 -1.49 -24.09 11.90
C SER A 172 -2.03 -24.81 10.68
N SER A 173 -3.23 -24.50 10.18
CA SER A 173 -3.76 -25.04 8.93
C SER A 173 -2.82 -24.82 7.75
N VAL A 174 -2.13 -23.65 7.70
CA VAL A 174 -1.14 -23.35 6.67
C VAL A 174 0.05 -24.31 6.74
N GLN A 175 0.44 -24.73 7.94
CA GLN A 175 1.52 -25.72 8.13
C GLN A 175 1.14 -27.05 7.49
N VAL A 176 -0.11 -27.51 7.68
CA VAL A 176 -0.62 -28.75 7.05
C VAL A 176 -0.59 -28.65 5.54
N HIS A 177 -1.13 -27.56 4.97
CA HIS A 177 -1.08 -27.32 3.52
C HIS A 177 0.36 -27.36 2.97
N VAL A 178 1.33 -26.81 3.70
CA VAL A 178 2.73 -26.86 3.27
C VAL A 178 3.29 -28.27 3.36
N MET A 179 3.03 -29.01 4.43
CA MET A 179 3.51 -30.39 4.63
C MET A 179 2.97 -31.33 3.55
N GLU A 180 1.70 -31.20 3.16
CA GLU A 180 1.09 -32.01 2.10
C GLU A 180 1.69 -31.73 0.70
N ASN A 181 2.14 -30.50 0.46
CA ASN A 181 2.59 -30.06 -0.87
C ASN A 181 4.10 -29.94 -1.02
N LYS A 182 4.87 -30.01 0.07
CA LYS A 182 6.32 -29.82 0.05
C LYS A 182 7.03 -30.89 0.87
N LYS A 183 8.05 -31.50 0.26
CA LYS A 183 8.91 -32.45 0.99
C LYS A 183 9.89 -31.73 1.90
N PRO A 184 10.24 -32.34 3.07
CA PRO A 184 11.32 -31.83 3.90
C PRO A 184 12.66 -31.71 3.12
N PRO A 185 13.56 -30.75 3.48
CA PRO A 185 13.44 -29.89 4.66
C PRO A 185 12.42 -28.76 4.48
N ILE A 186 11.63 -28.48 5.51
CA ILE A 186 10.67 -27.38 5.56
C ILE A 186 11.09 -26.43 6.67
N ARG A 187 11.11 -25.14 6.36
CA ARG A 187 11.37 -24.06 7.33
C ARG A 187 10.55 -22.84 6.93
N ILE A 188 9.44 -22.63 7.62
CA ILE A 188 8.47 -21.59 7.27
C ILE A 188 7.99 -20.82 8.50
N ILE A 189 7.50 -19.59 8.26
CA ILE A 189 6.56 -18.89 9.12
C ILE A 189 5.27 -18.62 8.36
N ALA A 190 4.15 -18.78 9.06
CA ALA A 190 2.79 -18.56 8.55
C ALA A 190 2.12 -17.42 9.33
N PRO A 191 2.32 -16.15 8.93
CA PRO A 191 1.57 -15.04 9.49
C PRO A 191 0.17 -14.99 8.91
N GLY A 192 -0.81 -14.60 9.73
CA GLY A 192 -2.16 -14.44 9.24
C GLY A 192 -3.15 -14.02 10.30
N ARG A 193 -4.31 -13.57 9.82
CA ARG A 193 -5.45 -13.26 10.67
C ARG A 193 -6.12 -14.58 11.10
N VAL A 194 -6.57 -14.59 12.34
CA VAL A 194 -7.29 -15.72 12.95
C VAL A 194 -8.52 -15.20 13.68
N PHE A 195 -9.47 -16.09 13.95
CA PHE A 195 -10.79 -15.73 14.46
C PHE A 195 -11.18 -16.67 15.59
N ARG A 196 -11.64 -16.10 16.70
CA ARG A 196 -12.19 -16.82 17.84
C ARG A 196 -13.42 -16.07 18.35
N SER A 197 -14.41 -16.80 18.83
CA SER A 197 -15.65 -16.21 19.35
C SER A 197 -15.49 -15.65 20.76
N ASP A 198 -14.34 -15.00 21.01
CA ASP A 198 -14.03 -14.40 22.30
C ASP A 198 -14.78 -13.07 22.48
N GLU A 199 -15.14 -12.72 23.72
CA GLU A 199 -15.62 -11.38 24.06
C GLU A 199 -14.48 -10.36 23.97
N VAL A 200 -14.83 -9.16 23.51
CA VAL A 200 -13.84 -8.06 23.36
C VAL A 200 -13.48 -7.48 24.71
N ASP A 201 -12.22 -7.61 25.11
CA ASP A 201 -11.67 -6.97 26.30
C ASP A 201 -10.29 -6.31 26.04
N ALA A 202 -9.55 -5.96 27.07
CA ALA A 202 -8.22 -5.34 26.94
C ALA A 202 -7.15 -6.30 26.38
N THR A 203 -7.44 -7.61 26.33
CA THR A 203 -6.49 -8.67 25.98
C THR A 203 -6.98 -9.61 24.89
N HIS A 204 -8.29 -9.60 24.58
CA HIS A 204 -8.94 -10.47 23.61
C HIS A 204 -9.69 -9.68 22.54
N SER A 205 -9.67 -10.21 21.34
CA SER A 205 -10.44 -9.71 20.19
C SER A 205 -10.91 -10.90 19.36
N PRO A 206 -12.13 -10.89 18.82
CA PRO A 206 -12.63 -11.96 17.96
C PRO A 206 -11.86 -12.11 16.65
N SER A 207 -11.09 -11.11 16.27
CA SER A 207 -10.18 -11.15 15.14
C SER A 207 -8.83 -10.57 15.57
N PHE A 208 -7.77 -11.37 15.43
CA PHE A 208 -6.41 -10.96 15.76
C PHE A 208 -5.42 -11.65 14.81
N HIS A 209 -4.13 -11.45 14.99
CA HIS A 209 -3.11 -12.01 14.11
C HIS A 209 -2.23 -12.99 14.87
N GLN A 210 -1.91 -14.09 14.23
CA GLN A 210 -0.89 -15.02 14.68
C GLN A 210 0.28 -15.08 13.70
N VAL A 211 1.44 -15.41 14.22
CA VAL A 211 2.59 -15.85 13.44
C VAL A 211 3.00 -17.21 13.99
N GLU A 212 2.88 -18.23 13.17
CA GLU A 212 3.31 -19.57 13.53
C GLU A 212 4.52 -19.98 12.70
N GLY A 213 5.41 -20.75 13.28
CA GLY A 213 6.59 -21.28 12.62
C GLY A 213 6.61 -22.79 12.64
N LEU A 214 7.15 -23.37 11.57
CA LEU A 214 7.34 -24.80 11.40
C LEU A 214 8.74 -25.10 10.85
N VAL A 215 9.41 -26.03 11.48
CA VAL A 215 10.65 -26.63 10.96
C VAL A 215 10.46 -28.15 10.91
N ILE A 216 10.73 -28.76 9.76
CA ILE A 216 10.77 -30.22 9.60
C ILE A 216 12.05 -30.58 8.85
N ASP A 217 12.86 -31.41 9.47
CA ASP A 217 14.13 -31.87 8.90
C ASP A 217 14.54 -33.18 9.61
N LYS A 218 15.67 -33.76 9.18
CA LYS A 218 16.29 -34.88 9.91
C LYS A 218 16.99 -34.36 11.16
N ASN A 219 16.89 -35.12 12.25
CA ASN A 219 17.58 -34.86 13.51
C ASN A 219 17.25 -33.55 14.20
N VAL A 220 16.05 -32.97 13.97
CA VAL A 220 15.57 -31.79 14.68
C VAL A 220 15.25 -32.09 16.13
N THR A 221 15.70 -31.28 17.05
CA THR A 221 15.58 -31.51 18.49
C THR A 221 14.84 -30.39 19.21
N PHE A 222 14.39 -30.64 20.43
CA PHE A 222 13.82 -29.62 21.31
C PHE A 222 14.88 -28.56 21.69
N ALA A 223 16.16 -28.91 21.64
CA ALA A 223 17.24 -27.92 21.83
C ALA A 223 17.34 -26.90 20.70
N ASP A 224 17.10 -27.34 19.45
CA ASP A 224 17.05 -26.45 18.29
C ASP A 224 15.85 -25.49 18.39
N LEU A 225 14.68 -25.96 18.82
CA LEU A 225 13.53 -25.13 19.12
C LEU A 225 13.87 -24.05 20.16
N LYS A 226 14.47 -24.45 21.28
CA LYS A 226 14.88 -23.53 22.36
C LYS A 226 15.88 -22.51 21.88
N GLY A 227 16.87 -22.90 21.08
CA GLY A 227 17.87 -22.01 20.48
C GLY A 227 17.25 -20.98 19.56
N THR A 228 16.39 -21.43 18.64
CA THR A 228 15.67 -20.56 17.70
C THR A 228 14.82 -19.51 18.42
N LEU A 229 14.05 -19.93 19.42
CA LEU A 229 13.16 -19.01 20.15
C LEU A 229 13.92 -18.09 21.11
N ALA A 230 15.03 -18.54 21.66
CA ALA A 230 15.90 -17.67 22.48
C ALA A 230 16.52 -16.56 21.66
N GLU A 231 16.98 -16.86 20.44
CA GLU A 231 17.50 -15.86 19.51
C GLU A 231 16.41 -14.89 19.05
N PHE A 232 15.24 -15.40 18.70
CA PHE A 232 14.07 -14.56 18.38
C PHE A 232 13.74 -13.58 19.54
N ALA A 233 13.73 -14.06 20.78
CA ALA A 233 13.42 -13.23 21.94
C ALA A 233 14.45 -12.11 22.15
N LYS A 234 15.74 -12.37 21.91
CA LYS A 234 16.79 -11.36 21.99
C LYS A 234 16.65 -10.30 20.89
N GLU A 235 16.40 -10.72 19.67
CA GLU A 235 16.22 -9.81 18.53
C GLU A 235 15.01 -8.87 18.73
N VAL A 236 13.91 -9.36 19.30
CA VAL A 236 12.68 -8.54 19.52
C VAL A 236 12.77 -7.67 20.76
N PHE A 237 13.26 -8.22 21.89
CA PHE A 237 13.18 -7.59 23.22
C PHE A 237 14.55 -7.14 23.76
N GLY A 238 15.64 -7.40 23.04
CA GLY A 238 17.00 -7.00 23.36
C GLY A 238 17.86 -8.14 23.93
N GLU A 239 19.17 -7.99 23.81
CA GLU A 239 20.22 -8.97 24.17
C GLU A 239 20.17 -9.50 25.60
N GLU A 240 19.71 -8.67 26.55
CA GLU A 240 19.59 -9.01 27.97
C GLU A 240 18.39 -9.92 28.29
N THR A 241 17.54 -10.22 27.28
CA THR A 241 16.31 -10.98 27.45
C THR A 241 16.62 -12.43 27.79
N LYS A 242 16.08 -12.89 28.92
CA LYS A 242 16.14 -14.30 29.32
C LYS A 242 14.86 -15.00 28.95
N VAL A 243 14.95 -16.26 28.55
CA VAL A 243 13.82 -17.12 28.22
C VAL A 243 13.65 -18.23 29.26
N LYS A 244 12.40 -18.61 29.51
CA LYS A 244 12.04 -19.72 30.37
C LYS A 244 10.98 -20.54 29.64
N PHE A 245 11.14 -21.85 29.60
CA PHE A 245 10.18 -22.78 29.04
C PHE A 245 9.44 -23.49 30.16
N ARG A 246 8.12 -23.47 30.11
CA ARG A 246 7.24 -24.21 31.02
C ARG A 246 6.57 -25.36 30.28
N PRO A 247 6.57 -26.58 30.79
CA PRO A 247 5.80 -27.67 30.18
C PRO A 247 4.32 -27.29 30.04
N HIS A 248 3.77 -27.63 28.89
CA HIS A 248 2.36 -27.43 28.56
C HIS A 248 1.87 -28.60 27.70
N HIS A 249 0.59 -28.65 27.37
CA HIS A 249 0.02 -29.64 26.46
C HIS A 249 -0.71 -28.98 25.31
N PHE A 250 -0.31 -29.36 24.08
CA PHE A 250 -1.07 -29.05 22.87
C PHE A 250 -1.27 -30.35 22.09
N PRO A 251 -2.46 -30.60 21.49
CA PRO A 251 -2.76 -31.86 20.79
C PRO A 251 -1.80 -32.14 19.62
N PHE A 252 -1.32 -31.10 18.97
CA PHE A 252 -0.48 -31.13 17.75
C PHE A 252 1.03 -31.13 18.03
N THR A 253 1.46 -31.04 19.29
CA THR A 253 2.89 -31.10 19.67
C THR A 253 3.13 -31.99 20.89
N GLU A 254 4.25 -32.76 20.90
CA GLU A 254 4.71 -33.55 22.03
C GLU A 254 6.23 -33.76 21.99
N PRO A 255 7.02 -33.29 22.97
CA PRO A 255 6.61 -32.50 24.13
C PRO A 255 6.24 -31.05 23.72
N SER A 256 5.33 -30.48 24.52
CA SER A 256 4.88 -29.06 24.34
C SER A 256 5.39 -28.19 25.48
N ALA A 257 5.55 -26.91 25.20
CA ALA A 257 5.91 -25.93 26.19
C ALA A 257 5.33 -24.54 25.84
N GLU A 258 5.20 -23.70 26.85
CA GLU A 258 5.04 -22.26 26.71
C GLU A 258 6.38 -21.58 26.97
N MET A 259 6.67 -20.52 26.23
CA MET A 259 7.86 -19.71 26.42
C MET A 259 7.51 -18.35 27.06
N ASP A 260 8.14 -18.09 28.21
CA ASP A 260 8.11 -16.80 28.86
C ASP A 260 9.44 -16.05 28.60
N VAL A 261 9.36 -14.72 28.51
CA VAL A 261 10.55 -13.85 28.52
C VAL A 261 10.63 -13.08 29.84
N SER A 262 11.84 -12.74 30.25
CA SER A 262 12.04 -11.85 31.39
C SER A 262 11.40 -10.50 31.14
N CYS A 263 10.65 -9.99 32.12
CA CYS A 263 9.98 -8.68 31.97
C CYS A 263 11.02 -7.58 31.70
N PHE A 264 10.93 -6.94 30.57
CA PHE A 264 11.86 -5.89 30.14
C PHE A 264 11.79 -4.63 31.03
N LYS A 265 10.60 -4.30 31.60
CA LYS A 265 10.45 -3.16 32.51
C LYS A 265 11.18 -3.36 33.84
N CYS A 266 11.05 -4.51 34.47
CA CYS A 266 11.63 -4.76 35.79
C CYS A 266 12.86 -5.67 35.77
N LYS A 267 13.29 -6.12 34.60
CA LYS A 267 14.42 -7.05 34.40
C LYS A 267 14.31 -8.30 35.27
N GLY A 268 13.10 -8.86 35.35
CA GLY A 268 12.82 -10.09 36.11
C GLY A 268 12.58 -9.89 37.61
N LYS A 269 12.57 -8.67 38.15
CA LYS A 269 12.38 -8.38 39.60
C LYS A 269 10.94 -8.43 40.06
N GLY A 270 9.99 -8.42 39.13
CA GLY A 270 8.57 -8.25 39.43
C GLY A 270 8.12 -6.79 39.41
N CYS A 271 7.02 -6.48 38.72
CA CYS A 271 6.40 -5.17 38.69
C CYS A 271 4.91 -5.33 38.33
N ARG A 272 4.15 -4.24 38.41
CA ARG A 272 2.72 -4.23 38.06
C ARG A 272 2.44 -4.75 36.64
N PHE A 273 3.32 -4.43 35.68
CA PHE A 273 3.19 -4.85 34.28
C PHE A 273 3.25 -6.38 34.11
N CYS A 274 4.16 -7.07 34.79
CA CYS A 274 4.26 -8.54 34.79
C CYS A 274 3.52 -9.17 35.98
N LYS A 275 2.57 -8.49 36.58
CA LYS A 275 1.79 -8.96 37.75
C LYS A 275 2.68 -9.48 38.90
N ASN A 276 3.86 -8.86 39.07
CA ASN A 276 4.91 -9.19 40.06
C ASN A 276 5.61 -10.54 39.84
N GLU A 277 5.39 -11.23 38.73
CA GLU A 277 6.01 -12.51 38.43
C GLU A 277 7.46 -12.37 37.87
N GLY A 278 7.79 -11.24 37.30
CA GLY A 278 9.06 -11.01 36.61
C GLY A 278 9.17 -11.65 35.22
N TRP A 279 8.16 -12.41 34.82
CA TRP A 279 8.08 -13.13 33.54
C TRP A 279 6.81 -12.79 32.78
N ILE A 280 6.86 -12.92 31.45
CA ILE A 280 5.74 -12.61 30.57
C ILE A 280 5.68 -13.72 29.51
N GLU A 281 4.56 -14.42 29.43
CA GLU A 281 4.30 -15.42 28.42
C GLU A 281 4.20 -14.75 27.04
N ILE A 282 4.86 -15.36 26.04
CA ILE A 282 4.92 -14.85 24.66
C ILE A 282 4.27 -15.80 23.67
N LEU A 283 4.53 -17.10 23.79
CA LEU A 283 4.13 -18.07 22.76
C LEU A 283 4.04 -19.50 23.31
N GLY A 284 3.27 -20.31 22.60
CA GLY A 284 3.28 -21.77 22.73
C GLY A 284 4.21 -22.41 21.69
N CYS A 285 4.82 -23.54 22.04
CA CYS A 285 5.73 -24.26 21.13
C CYS A 285 5.84 -25.75 21.50
N GLY A 286 6.42 -26.55 20.63
CA GLY A 286 6.69 -27.97 20.90
C GLY A 286 7.27 -28.73 19.71
N MET A 287 7.62 -29.97 19.92
CA MET A 287 7.96 -30.86 18.82
C MET A 287 6.66 -31.30 18.13
N VAL A 288 6.66 -31.31 16.80
CA VAL A 288 5.49 -31.73 16.02
C VAL A 288 5.11 -33.18 16.39
N HIS A 289 3.83 -33.38 16.69
CA HIS A 289 3.34 -34.69 17.04
C HIS A 289 3.50 -35.67 15.87
N PRO A 290 4.00 -36.92 16.05
CA PRO A 290 4.19 -37.88 14.97
C PRO A 290 2.95 -38.08 14.10
N HIS A 291 1.78 -38.14 14.69
CA HIS A 291 0.51 -38.29 13.97
C HIS A 291 0.22 -37.10 13.01
N VAL A 292 0.62 -35.88 13.33
CA VAL A 292 0.49 -34.74 12.44
C VAL A 292 1.39 -34.86 11.18
N LEU A 293 2.59 -35.43 11.35
CA LEU A 293 3.47 -35.77 10.23
C LEU A 293 2.86 -36.85 9.34
N GLU A 294 2.37 -37.93 9.95
CA GLU A 294 1.69 -39.03 9.23
C GLU A 294 0.48 -38.54 8.44
N MET A 295 -0.40 -37.74 9.05
CA MET A 295 -1.57 -37.14 8.40
C MET A 295 -1.20 -36.30 7.21
N SER A 296 -0.02 -35.67 7.24
CA SER A 296 0.52 -34.87 6.15
C SER A 296 1.39 -35.66 5.16
N GLY A 297 1.49 -36.97 5.29
CA GLY A 297 2.25 -37.85 4.40
C GLY A 297 3.77 -37.79 4.60
N ILE A 298 4.24 -37.36 5.76
CA ILE A 298 5.66 -37.32 6.14
C ILE A 298 5.96 -38.47 7.11
N ASP A 299 7.01 -39.22 6.83
CA ASP A 299 7.44 -40.34 7.68
C ASP A 299 8.06 -39.86 9.00
N PRO A 300 7.42 -40.09 10.18
CA PRO A 300 7.93 -39.63 11.48
C PRO A 300 9.18 -40.40 11.96
N GLU A 301 9.49 -41.54 11.36
CA GLU A 301 10.72 -42.29 11.67
C GLU A 301 11.94 -41.68 10.99
N GLU A 302 11.73 -40.97 9.84
CA GLU A 302 12.79 -40.32 9.08
C GLU A 302 12.94 -38.82 9.44
N TYR A 303 11.80 -38.13 9.70
CA TYR A 303 11.75 -36.72 9.91
C TYR A 303 11.16 -36.33 11.26
N GLN A 304 11.69 -35.29 11.84
CA GLN A 304 11.21 -34.67 13.06
C GLN A 304 11.06 -33.17 12.83
N GLY A 305 10.29 -32.52 13.68
CA GLY A 305 10.10 -31.10 13.55
C GLY A 305 9.68 -30.44 14.84
N PHE A 306 9.72 -29.12 14.83
CA PHE A 306 9.12 -28.30 15.87
C PHE A 306 8.22 -27.23 15.28
N ALA A 307 7.24 -26.83 16.08
CA ALA A 307 6.36 -25.70 15.75
C ALA A 307 6.26 -24.74 16.94
N PHE A 308 5.93 -23.49 16.63
CA PHE A 308 5.65 -22.46 17.63
C PHE A 308 4.60 -21.50 17.09
N GLY A 309 3.83 -20.86 18.00
CA GLY A 309 2.80 -19.90 17.61
C GLY A 309 2.68 -18.75 18.59
N MET A 310 2.69 -17.51 18.08
CA MET A 310 2.62 -16.29 18.85
C MET A 310 1.51 -15.37 18.35
N GLY A 311 0.81 -14.68 19.28
CA GLY A 311 -0.09 -13.59 18.94
C GLY A 311 0.71 -12.34 18.59
N LEU A 312 0.50 -11.79 17.40
CA LEU A 312 1.21 -10.61 16.94
C LEU A 312 0.89 -9.38 17.79
N GLU A 313 -0.38 -9.21 18.17
CA GLU A 313 -0.82 -8.13 19.05
C GLU A 313 -0.10 -8.18 20.40
N ARG A 314 0.12 -9.40 20.93
CA ARG A 314 0.88 -9.57 22.17
C ARG A 314 2.28 -9.00 22.06
N ILE A 315 2.97 -9.26 20.94
CA ILE A 315 4.29 -8.69 20.66
C ILE A 315 4.20 -7.16 20.55
N ALA A 316 3.23 -6.64 19.79
CA ALA A 316 3.05 -5.20 19.62
C ALA A 316 2.73 -4.48 20.94
N LEU A 317 1.80 -5.02 21.76
CA LEU A 317 1.44 -4.48 23.05
C LEU A 317 2.65 -4.39 23.99
N LEU A 318 3.45 -5.45 24.03
CA LEU A 318 4.63 -5.51 24.88
C LEU A 318 5.72 -4.55 24.41
N LYS A 319 5.98 -4.51 23.09
CA LYS A 319 7.04 -3.69 22.51
C LYS A 319 6.76 -2.20 22.60
N TYR A 320 5.51 -1.80 22.37
CA TYR A 320 5.10 -0.40 22.36
C TYR A 320 4.47 0.05 23.68
N GLU A 321 4.49 -0.82 24.70
CA GLU A 321 3.93 -0.53 26.02
C GLU A 321 2.45 -0.10 25.99
N VAL A 322 1.67 -0.72 25.12
CA VAL A 322 0.22 -0.49 24.99
C VAL A 322 -0.51 -1.40 25.99
N ASP A 323 -1.34 -0.82 26.83
CA ASP A 323 -2.00 -1.55 27.92
C ASP A 323 -3.35 -2.16 27.52
N ASP A 324 -3.90 -1.78 26.36
CA ASP A 324 -5.23 -2.20 25.89
C ASP A 324 -5.22 -2.54 24.41
N MET A 325 -5.55 -3.81 24.09
CA MET A 325 -5.58 -4.32 22.71
C MET A 325 -6.60 -3.59 21.81
N ARG A 326 -7.70 -3.07 22.40
CA ARG A 326 -8.75 -2.37 21.66
C ARG A 326 -8.21 -1.16 20.91
N LEU A 327 -7.19 -0.48 21.47
CA LEU A 327 -6.53 0.68 20.82
C LEU A 327 -5.94 0.34 19.45
N LEU A 328 -5.56 -0.92 19.22
CA LEU A 328 -5.06 -1.38 17.92
C LEU A 328 -6.17 -1.48 16.87
N TYR A 329 -7.44 -1.52 17.27
CA TYR A 329 -8.60 -1.79 16.40
C TYR A 329 -9.62 -0.64 16.34
N GLU A 330 -9.62 0.27 17.33
CA GLU A 330 -10.55 1.40 17.38
C GLU A 330 -10.30 2.49 16.33
N ASN A 331 -9.17 2.41 15.63
CA ASN A 331 -8.79 3.34 14.57
C ASN A 331 -8.71 4.82 15.04
N ASP A 332 -8.34 5.05 16.31
CA ASP A 332 -8.15 6.40 16.83
C ASP A 332 -6.89 7.03 16.26
N VAL A 333 -7.06 8.08 15.46
CA VAL A 333 -5.96 8.79 14.79
C VAL A 333 -4.94 9.36 15.81
N ARG A 334 -5.36 9.72 17.03
CA ARG A 334 -4.45 10.23 18.07
C ARG A 334 -3.52 9.14 18.58
N PHE A 335 -4.01 7.90 18.64
CA PHE A 335 -3.19 6.72 18.96
C PHE A 335 -2.27 6.37 17.79
N LEU A 336 -2.81 6.23 16.59
CA LEU A 336 -2.05 5.80 15.41
C LEU A 336 -0.93 6.78 15.00
N ARG A 337 -1.05 8.06 15.33
CA ARG A 337 -0.01 9.07 15.06
C ARG A 337 1.23 8.97 15.97
N GLN A 338 1.21 8.10 16.94
CA GLN A 338 2.36 7.90 17.86
C GLN A 338 3.41 6.94 17.29
N PHE A 339 3.09 6.28 16.17
CA PHE A 339 3.93 5.26 15.51
C PHE A 339 4.47 5.70 14.16
#